data_e9b41c940925296d71d4aa3630e82cdd
#
_entry.id   e9b41c940925296d71d4aa3630e82cdd
#
_cell.length_a   1.000
_cell.length_b   1.000
_cell.length_c   1.000
_cell.angle_alpha   90.00
_cell.angle_beta   90.00
_cell.angle_gamma   90.00
#
_symmetry.space_group_name_H-M   'P 1'
#
loop_
_entity.id
_entity.type
_entity.pdbx_description
1 polymer ?
#
loop_
_entity_poly.entity_id
_entity_poly.type
_entity_poly.pdbx_seq_one_letter_code
_entity_poly.pdbx_strand_id
1 'polypeptide(L)'
;MAPGPARIEIPRWVQLVGLPLLLLFVWVVAGAVRHAVFLFLVALLIALLLNPLVRGLGRIWIPRGLAVAIVYLAFAAALALAVLALATVVVQQTRTASHRIDNYFTVASGQTNETGANHDLARLQRWLNAHHLKQVHVEKSGTKFLNSIGTKDVEKYTTKALNWAEGAGLAVVSLLFSALLVVVVSIYMLLDMPRLKSSVDRRFPPHPGSEPLIERMEQAIASYVKGQLLLSLIIGTSSGLGVWILGMTGALPHGGKYALLFGAWAGVTELIPYVGPWLGAFPPVLYALVTHPISALWVALLYLGIQQLEGHLVVPNVMGRSLRLHPLLVIFGLLAGAEIYGFPGILVSLPLLAAGRAVWEFFAERLQLQKWDSDAPVAVDVEIVPPESPPVVT
;
A
#
# COMPACT_ATOMS: atom_id res chain seq x y z
N MET A 1 -31.51 27.59 23.31
CA MET A 1 -30.37 27.33 22.44
C MET A 1 -29.37 26.49 23.20
N ALA A 2 -28.99 25.31 22.73
CA ALA A 2 -27.94 24.53 23.37
C ALA A 2 -26.60 25.29 23.19
N PRO A 3 -25.77 25.41 24.26
CA PRO A 3 -24.47 26.05 24.12
C PRO A 3 -23.65 25.32 23.05
N GLY A 4 -23.10 26.07 22.12
CA GLY A 4 -22.19 25.55 21.12
C GLY A 4 -20.98 24.88 21.80
N PRO A 5 -20.33 23.91 21.16
CA PRO A 5 -19.18 23.22 21.75
C PRO A 5 -18.12 24.23 22.15
N ALA A 6 -17.60 24.07 23.37
CA ALA A 6 -16.56 24.93 23.92
C ALA A 6 -15.36 24.95 22.96
N ARG A 7 -15.04 26.11 22.40
CA ARG A 7 -13.86 26.32 21.54
C ARG A 7 -12.63 26.39 22.43
N ILE A 8 -11.62 25.58 22.14
CA ILE A 8 -10.37 25.59 22.90
C ILE A 8 -9.47 26.61 22.25
N GLU A 9 -9.29 27.75 22.90
CA GLU A 9 -8.30 28.75 22.49
C GLU A 9 -6.93 28.37 23.03
N ILE A 10 -5.94 28.23 22.11
CA ILE A 10 -4.58 27.91 22.47
C ILE A 10 -3.80 29.24 22.57
N PRO A 11 -3.37 29.67 23.78
CA PRO A 11 -2.68 30.94 23.97
C PRO A 11 -1.33 30.94 23.22
N ARG A 12 -0.88 32.14 22.82
CA ARG A 12 0.31 32.36 21.97
C ARG A 12 1.58 31.71 22.52
N TRP A 13 1.80 31.79 23.82
CA TRP A 13 2.98 31.20 24.47
C TRP A 13 2.98 29.65 24.35
N VAL A 14 1.82 29.00 24.37
CA VAL A 14 1.71 27.54 24.15
C VAL A 14 1.99 27.19 22.71
N GLN A 15 1.59 28.04 21.76
CA GLN A 15 1.90 27.82 20.33
C GLN A 15 3.39 27.95 20.06
N LEU A 16 4.07 28.94 20.69
CA LEU A 16 5.49 29.24 20.46
C LEU A 16 6.46 28.29 21.18
N VAL A 17 6.15 27.90 22.40
CA VAL A 17 7.06 27.14 23.25
C VAL A 17 6.51 25.76 23.59
N GLY A 18 5.26 25.68 23.99
CA GLY A 18 4.65 24.42 24.43
C GLY A 18 4.49 23.39 23.29
N LEU A 19 4.08 23.84 22.12
CA LEU A 19 3.85 22.95 20.99
C LEU A 19 5.16 22.41 20.40
N PRO A 20 6.21 23.21 20.17
CA PRO A 20 7.53 22.70 19.77
C PRO A 20 8.16 21.76 20.81
N LEU A 21 8.05 22.05 22.10
CA LEU A 21 8.56 21.18 23.16
C LEU A 21 7.78 19.86 23.22
N LEU A 22 6.47 19.91 23.07
CA LEU A 22 5.63 18.70 22.99
C LEU A 22 6.00 17.85 21.78
N LEU A 23 6.18 18.46 20.62
CA LEU A 23 6.61 17.75 19.40
C LEU A 23 7.99 17.13 19.57
N LEU A 24 8.94 17.86 20.17
CA LEU A 24 10.28 17.34 20.47
C LEU A 24 10.21 16.15 21.43
N PHE A 25 9.43 16.26 22.50
CA PHE A 25 9.21 15.18 23.47
C PHE A 25 8.60 13.94 22.81
N VAL A 26 7.55 14.13 22.03
CA VAL A 26 6.90 13.03 21.27
C VAL A 26 7.89 12.40 20.30
N TRP A 27 8.69 13.19 19.60
CA TRP A 27 9.73 12.70 18.68
C TRP A 27 10.76 11.82 19.40
N VAL A 28 11.29 12.28 20.52
CA VAL A 28 12.31 11.55 21.31
C VAL A 28 11.72 10.23 21.84
N VAL A 29 10.54 10.28 22.44
CA VAL A 29 9.86 9.10 22.98
C VAL A 29 9.48 8.12 21.87
N ALA A 30 8.91 8.60 20.76
CA ALA A 30 8.55 7.75 19.62
C ALA A 30 9.79 7.09 19.01
N GLY A 31 10.93 7.78 18.97
CA GLY A 31 12.19 7.21 18.52
C GLY A 31 12.69 6.07 19.42
N ALA A 32 12.57 6.21 20.74
CA ALA A 32 12.98 5.18 21.70
C ALA A 32 12.13 3.91 21.64
N VAL A 33 10.81 4.05 21.41
CA VAL A 33 9.86 2.93 21.40
C VAL A 33 9.25 2.67 20.01
N ARG A 34 9.95 3.09 18.95
CA ARG A 34 9.44 3.06 17.57
C ARG A 34 8.82 1.70 17.15
N HIS A 35 9.45 0.60 17.56
CA HIS A 35 8.97 -0.74 17.24
C HIS A 35 7.61 -1.04 17.90
N ALA A 36 7.50 -0.76 19.19
CA ALA A 36 6.26 -0.97 19.94
C ALA A 36 5.14 -0.06 19.44
N VAL A 37 5.46 1.23 19.17
CA VAL A 37 4.49 2.19 18.60
C VAL A 37 4.00 1.71 17.24
N PHE A 38 4.90 1.23 16.38
CA PHE A 38 4.52 0.72 15.07
C PHE A 38 3.59 -0.50 15.19
N LEU A 39 3.95 -1.51 15.99
CA LEU A 39 3.09 -2.69 16.22
C LEU A 39 1.71 -2.30 16.77
N PHE A 40 1.68 -1.35 17.70
CA PHE A 40 0.43 -0.83 18.26
C PHE A 40 -0.43 -0.10 17.22
N LEU A 41 0.19 0.73 16.36
CA LEU A 41 -0.51 1.41 15.27
C LEU A 41 -1.04 0.42 14.23
N VAL A 42 -0.28 -0.62 13.90
CA VAL A 42 -0.74 -1.70 13.00
C VAL A 42 -1.91 -2.45 13.63
N ALA A 43 -1.82 -2.79 14.93
CA ALA A 43 -2.89 -3.43 15.66
C ALA A 43 -4.17 -2.58 15.71
N LEU A 44 -4.02 -1.27 15.95
CA LEU A 44 -5.12 -0.31 15.93
C LEU A 44 -5.77 -0.23 14.55
N LEU A 45 -4.96 -0.17 13.50
CA LEU A 45 -5.44 -0.13 12.12
C LEU A 45 -6.25 -1.39 11.78
N ILE A 46 -5.75 -2.58 12.12
CA ILE A 46 -6.47 -3.84 11.93
C ILE A 46 -7.77 -3.86 12.75
N ALA A 47 -7.72 -3.39 14.00
CA ALA A 47 -8.91 -3.32 14.85
C ALA A 47 -9.98 -2.38 14.25
N LEU A 48 -9.58 -1.19 13.77
CA LEU A 48 -10.49 -0.24 13.12
C LEU A 48 -11.04 -0.79 11.81
N LEU A 49 -10.21 -1.47 11.01
CA LEU A 49 -10.62 -2.09 9.75
C LEU A 49 -11.63 -3.22 9.96
N LEU A 50 -11.43 -4.05 10.99
CA LEU A 50 -12.28 -5.22 11.25
C LEU A 50 -13.52 -4.88 12.09
N ASN A 51 -13.53 -3.76 12.83
CA ASN A 51 -14.65 -3.39 13.70
C ASN A 51 -16.01 -3.27 12.96
N PRO A 52 -16.13 -2.73 11.74
CA PRO A 52 -17.40 -2.72 11.00
C PRO A 52 -17.95 -4.12 10.76
N LEU A 53 -17.07 -5.11 10.47
CA LEU A 53 -17.45 -6.50 10.25
C LEU A 53 -17.97 -7.14 11.56
N VAL A 54 -17.27 -6.90 12.67
CA VAL A 54 -17.69 -7.38 13.99
C VAL A 54 -19.02 -6.75 14.40
N ARG A 55 -19.22 -5.45 14.13
CA ARG A 55 -20.53 -4.79 14.37
C ARG A 55 -21.63 -5.38 13.48
N GLY A 56 -21.31 -5.73 12.23
CA GLY A 56 -22.24 -6.41 11.32
C GLY A 56 -22.72 -7.75 11.88
N LEU A 57 -21.81 -8.58 12.40
CA LEU A 57 -22.16 -9.85 13.03
C LEU A 57 -22.96 -9.65 14.33
N GLY A 58 -22.67 -8.63 15.11
CA GLY A 58 -23.43 -8.27 16.31
C GLY A 58 -24.91 -7.96 16.03
N ARG A 59 -25.26 -7.49 14.82
CA ARG A 59 -26.65 -7.26 14.39
C ARG A 59 -27.43 -8.56 14.20
N ILE A 60 -26.76 -9.68 14.01
CA ILE A 60 -27.36 -11.02 13.88
C ILE A 60 -27.28 -11.82 15.20
N TRP A 61 -27.32 -11.12 16.34
CA TRP A 61 -27.35 -11.70 17.69
C TRP A 61 -26.11 -12.50 18.10
N ILE A 62 -24.99 -12.39 17.40
CA ILE A 62 -23.73 -13.03 17.77
C ILE A 62 -23.05 -12.21 18.88
N PRO A 63 -22.69 -12.81 20.02
CA PRO A 63 -21.99 -12.11 21.09
C PRO A 63 -20.63 -11.62 20.60
N ARG A 64 -20.22 -10.43 21.08
CA ARG A 64 -19.05 -9.71 20.56
C ARG A 64 -17.76 -10.54 20.53
N GLY A 65 -17.50 -11.31 21.60
CA GLY A 65 -16.31 -12.18 21.66
C GLY A 65 -16.30 -13.22 20.54
N LEU A 66 -17.45 -13.85 20.25
CA LEU A 66 -17.60 -14.81 19.18
C LEU A 66 -17.50 -14.13 17.79
N ALA A 67 -18.09 -12.95 17.64
CA ALA A 67 -18.00 -12.16 16.40
C ALA A 67 -16.54 -11.78 16.09
N VAL A 68 -15.76 -11.37 17.10
CA VAL A 68 -14.32 -11.10 16.97
C VAL A 68 -13.59 -12.37 16.53
N ALA A 69 -13.81 -13.50 17.19
CA ALA A 69 -13.16 -14.76 16.84
C ALA A 69 -13.46 -15.19 15.38
N ILE A 70 -14.73 -15.11 14.97
CA ILE A 70 -15.14 -15.45 13.58
C ILE A 70 -14.47 -14.52 12.57
N VAL A 71 -14.47 -13.21 12.81
CA VAL A 71 -13.88 -12.23 11.88
C VAL A 71 -12.37 -12.43 11.76
N TYR A 72 -11.66 -12.69 12.87
CA TYR A 72 -10.23 -12.97 12.83
C TYR A 72 -9.91 -14.30 12.13
N LEU A 73 -10.68 -15.33 12.39
CA LEU A 73 -10.51 -16.62 11.72
C LEU A 73 -10.75 -16.49 10.20
N ALA A 74 -11.80 -15.77 9.82
CA ALA A 74 -12.09 -15.49 8.41
C ALA A 74 -10.99 -14.65 7.74
N PHE A 75 -10.51 -13.62 8.43
CA PHE A 75 -9.42 -12.78 7.96
C PHE A 75 -8.10 -13.57 7.79
N ALA A 76 -7.76 -14.39 8.80
CA ALA A 76 -6.58 -15.25 8.75
C ALA A 76 -6.69 -16.30 7.63
N ALA A 77 -7.86 -16.92 7.46
CA ALA A 77 -8.12 -17.86 6.39
C ALA A 77 -8.04 -17.19 5.01
N ALA A 78 -8.63 -16.01 4.84
CA ALA A 78 -8.55 -15.24 3.59
C ALA A 78 -7.10 -14.87 3.25
N LEU A 79 -6.33 -14.40 4.24
CA LEU A 79 -4.92 -14.08 4.08
C LEU A 79 -4.08 -15.32 3.73
N ALA A 80 -4.29 -16.44 4.43
CA ALA A 80 -3.61 -17.70 4.16
C ALA A 80 -3.91 -18.20 2.75
N LEU A 81 -5.18 -18.18 2.32
CA LEU A 81 -5.59 -18.56 0.96
C LEU A 81 -4.97 -17.65 -0.10
N ALA A 82 -4.93 -16.33 0.14
CA ALA A 82 -4.29 -15.38 -0.77
C ALA A 82 -2.79 -15.65 -0.92
N VAL A 83 -2.09 -15.88 0.19
CA VAL A 83 -0.65 -16.21 0.20
C VAL A 83 -0.39 -17.55 -0.50
N LEU A 84 -1.18 -18.59 -0.22
CA LEU A 84 -1.06 -19.89 -0.87
C LEU A 84 -1.33 -19.79 -2.37
N ALA A 85 -2.38 -19.10 -2.78
CA ALA A 85 -2.69 -18.90 -4.19
C ALA A 85 -1.56 -18.17 -4.92
N LEU A 86 -1.02 -17.11 -4.32
CA LEU A 86 0.11 -16.39 -4.87
C LEU A 86 1.37 -17.25 -4.93
N ALA A 87 1.70 -17.95 -3.85
CA ALA A 87 2.87 -18.82 -3.77
C ALA A 87 2.81 -19.95 -4.82
N THR A 88 1.65 -20.59 -5.01
CA THR A 88 1.50 -21.64 -6.03
C THR A 88 1.72 -21.09 -7.43
N VAL A 89 1.12 -19.92 -7.75
CA VAL A 89 1.29 -19.27 -9.06
C VAL A 89 2.76 -18.89 -9.28
N VAL A 90 3.39 -18.24 -8.30
CA VAL A 90 4.80 -17.80 -8.39
C VAL A 90 5.73 -19.01 -8.53
N VAL A 91 5.64 -20.00 -7.65
CA VAL A 91 6.55 -21.17 -7.65
C VAL A 91 6.40 -21.99 -8.93
N GLN A 92 5.18 -22.31 -9.35
CA GLN A 92 4.96 -23.14 -10.56
C GLN A 92 5.47 -22.42 -11.81
N GLN A 93 5.21 -21.13 -11.93
CA GLN A 93 5.59 -20.41 -13.13
C GLN A 93 7.05 -19.97 -13.14
N THR A 94 7.63 -19.67 -11.98
CA THR A 94 9.08 -19.39 -11.90
C THR A 94 9.90 -20.64 -12.24
N ARG A 95 9.51 -21.83 -11.80
CA ARG A 95 10.16 -23.09 -12.21
C ARG A 95 10.08 -23.28 -13.72
N THR A 96 8.93 -23.05 -14.33
CA THR A 96 8.78 -23.18 -15.79
C THR A 96 9.57 -22.12 -16.54
N ALA A 97 9.64 -20.88 -16.02
CA ALA A 97 10.42 -19.81 -16.60
C ALA A 97 11.95 -20.04 -16.49
N SER A 98 12.42 -20.49 -15.31
CA SER A 98 13.85 -20.76 -15.09
C SER A 98 14.36 -21.86 -16.02
N HIS A 99 13.63 -22.99 -16.15
CA HIS A 99 13.99 -24.05 -17.10
C HIS A 99 14.03 -23.59 -18.55
N ARG A 100 13.17 -22.63 -18.93
CA ARG A 100 13.21 -22.07 -20.29
C ARG A 100 14.35 -21.08 -20.49
N ILE A 101 14.63 -20.26 -19.49
CA ILE A 101 15.77 -19.34 -19.50
C ILE A 101 17.06 -20.14 -19.59
N ASP A 102 17.22 -21.18 -18.76
CA ASP A 102 18.37 -22.08 -18.83
C ASP A 102 18.52 -22.71 -20.22
N ASN A 103 17.43 -23.28 -20.75
CA ASN A 103 17.44 -23.87 -22.08
C ASN A 103 17.74 -22.85 -23.19
N TYR A 104 17.27 -21.61 -23.04
CA TYR A 104 17.50 -20.54 -24.00
C TYR A 104 18.96 -20.06 -24.04
N PHE A 105 19.64 -20.12 -22.91
CA PHE A 105 21.06 -19.71 -22.79
C PHE A 105 22.05 -20.87 -22.89
N THR A 106 21.67 -22.10 -22.52
CA THR A 106 22.61 -23.22 -22.38
C THR A 106 22.45 -24.30 -23.43
N VAL A 107 21.23 -24.49 -23.97
CA VAL A 107 20.95 -25.56 -24.93
C VAL A 107 21.06 -25.02 -26.35
N ALA A 108 22.05 -25.52 -27.11
CA ALA A 108 22.11 -25.29 -28.56
C ALA A 108 20.91 -25.90 -29.25
N SER A 109 20.09 -25.06 -29.91
CA SER A 109 18.87 -25.50 -30.56
C SER A 109 19.08 -25.53 -32.08
N GLY A 110 18.92 -26.71 -32.66
CA GLY A 110 18.91 -26.90 -34.10
C GLY A 110 20.25 -27.22 -34.75
N GLN A 111 20.27 -27.20 -36.08
CA GLN A 111 21.42 -27.61 -36.95
C GLN A 111 22.67 -26.69 -36.86
N THR A 112 22.56 -25.54 -36.15
CA THR A 112 23.61 -24.50 -36.11
C THR A 112 24.45 -24.50 -34.85
N ASN A 113 24.16 -25.38 -33.87
CA ASN A 113 24.88 -25.42 -32.58
C ASN A 113 24.93 -24.07 -31.81
N GLU A 114 24.03 -23.16 -32.10
CA GLU A 114 23.91 -21.84 -31.48
C GLU A 114 22.79 -21.84 -30.41
N THR A 115 23.01 -21.12 -29.31
CA THR A 115 21.98 -20.94 -28.28
C THR A 115 20.84 -20.06 -28.79
N GLY A 116 19.62 -20.23 -28.29
CA GLY A 116 18.46 -19.41 -28.69
C GLY A 116 18.72 -17.92 -28.59
N ALA A 117 19.47 -17.49 -27.57
CA ALA A 117 19.88 -16.11 -27.35
C ALA A 117 20.76 -15.58 -28.51
N ASN A 118 21.74 -16.36 -28.93
CA ASN A 118 22.63 -15.98 -30.06
C ASN A 118 21.87 -15.91 -31.38
N HIS A 119 20.96 -16.84 -31.62
CA HIS A 119 20.11 -16.86 -32.82
C HIS A 119 19.22 -15.60 -32.91
N ASP A 120 18.64 -15.17 -31.79
CA ASP A 120 17.76 -13.98 -31.76
C ASP A 120 18.56 -12.67 -31.86
N LEU A 121 19.76 -12.60 -31.30
CA LEU A 121 20.69 -11.48 -31.51
C LEU A 121 21.10 -11.37 -32.99
N ALA A 122 21.38 -12.48 -33.65
CA ALA A 122 21.70 -12.51 -35.07
C ALA A 122 20.49 -12.11 -35.95
N ARG A 123 19.25 -12.48 -35.53
CA ARG A 123 18.01 -12.06 -36.20
C ARG A 123 17.80 -10.55 -36.07
N LEU A 124 17.99 -10.01 -34.85
CA LEU A 124 17.89 -8.57 -34.59
C LEU A 124 18.93 -7.79 -35.39
N GLN A 125 20.18 -8.28 -35.45
CA GLN A 125 21.23 -7.65 -36.27
C GLN A 125 20.88 -7.67 -37.76
N ARG A 126 20.32 -8.77 -38.28
CA ARG A 126 19.85 -8.84 -39.67
C ARG A 126 18.72 -7.84 -39.94
N TRP A 127 17.78 -7.70 -39.04
CA TRP A 127 16.70 -6.72 -39.15
C TRP A 127 17.21 -5.28 -39.13
N LEU A 128 18.14 -4.94 -38.22
CA LEU A 128 18.79 -3.62 -38.16
C LEU A 128 19.56 -3.31 -39.45
N ASN A 129 20.28 -4.29 -39.98
CA ASN A 129 21.00 -4.14 -41.23
C ASN A 129 20.07 -3.91 -42.44
N ALA A 130 18.90 -4.56 -42.44
CA ALA A 130 17.86 -4.39 -43.46
C ALA A 130 17.22 -2.99 -43.42
N HIS A 131 17.18 -2.35 -42.25
CA HIS A 131 16.60 -1.02 -42.04
C HIS A 131 17.67 0.09 -41.99
N HIS A 132 18.82 -0.13 -42.63
CA HIS A 132 19.93 0.82 -42.74
C HIS A 132 20.60 1.28 -41.44
N LEU A 133 20.36 0.58 -40.31
CA LEU A 133 20.99 0.87 -39.00
C LEU A 133 22.29 0.06 -38.81
N LYS A 134 23.16 0.06 -39.80
CA LYS A 134 24.41 -0.74 -39.82
C LYS A 134 25.45 -0.37 -38.76
N GLN A 135 25.32 0.81 -38.15
CA GLN A 135 26.23 1.27 -37.09
C GLN A 135 25.97 0.61 -35.70
N VAL A 136 24.83 -0.01 -35.54
CA VAL A 136 24.45 -0.65 -34.27
C VAL A 136 24.83 -2.13 -34.31
N HIS A 137 25.89 -2.49 -33.59
CA HIS A 137 26.39 -3.87 -33.50
C HIS A 137 25.85 -4.60 -32.28
N VAL A 138 24.57 -4.97 -32.33
CA VAL A 138 23.88 -5.61 -31.18
C VAL A 138 24.36 -7.04 -30.95
N GLU A 139 24.65 -7.78 -32.01
CA GLU A 139 25.15 -9.15 -31.94
C GLU A 139 26.47 -9.24 -31.17
N LYS A 140 27.46 -8.41 -31.52
CA LYS A 140 28.79 -8.40 -30.87
C LYS A 140 28.76 -7.89 -29.42
N SER A 141 27.93 -6.90 -29.16
CA SER A 141 27.77 -6.34 -27.82
C SER A 141 26.92 -7.25 -26.94
N GLY A 142 25.86 -7.85 -27.47
CA GLY A 142 24.97 -8.78 -26.81
C GLY A 142 25.65 -10.10 -26.44
N THR A 143 26.40 -10.74 -27.37
CA THR A 143 27.16 -11.94 -27.06
C THR A 143 28.26 -11.70 -26.03
N LYS A 144 28.91 -10.52 -26.06
CA LYS A 144 29.89 -10.13 -25.03
C LYS A 144 29.24 -9.95 -23.65
N PHE A 145 28.04 -9.37 -23.63
CA PHE A 145 27.23 -9.23 -22.40
C PHE A 145 26.75 -10.59 -21.91
N LEU A 146 26.22 -11.47 -22.76
CA LEU A 146 25.79 -12.82 -22.43
C LEU A 146 26.93 -13.67 -21.87
N ASN A 147 28.12 -13.61 -22.48
CA ASN A 147 29.30 -14.29 -22.01
C ASN A 147 29.88 -13.69 -20.71
N SER A 148 29.58 -12.41 -20.41
CA SER A 148 29.96 -11.78 -19.13
C SER A 148 29.07 -12.20 -17.97
N ILE A 149 27.82 -12.63 -18.23
CA ILE A 149 26.91 -13.27 -17.28
C ILE A 149 27.28 -14.77 -17.23
N GLY A 150 28.53 -15.06 -16.91
CA GLY A 150 29.01 -16.44 -16.87
C GLY A 150 28.42 -17.23 -15.69
N THR A 151 28.44 -18.57 -15.82
CA THR A 151 27.95 -19.54 -14.82
C THR A 151 28.45 -19.30 -13.38
N LYS A 152 29.57 -18.61 -13.20
CA LYS A 152 30.10 -18.21 -11.87
C LYS A 152 29.25 -17.15 -11.15
N ASP A 153 28.58 -16.28 -11.90
CA ASP A 153 27.70 -15.26 -11.27
C ASP A 153 26.36 -15.89 -10.88
N VAL A 154 25.85 -16.83 -11.66
CA VAL A 154 24.62 -17.58 -11.32
C VAL A 154 24.86 -18.40 -10.04
N GLU A 155 26.00 -19.08 -9.91
CA GLU A 155 26.38 -19.85 -8.71
C GLU A 155 26.53 -18.95 -7.48
N LYS A 156 27.09 -17.75 -7.62
CA LYS A 156 27.20 -16.74 -6.57
C LYS A 156 25.85 -16.17 -6.13
N TYR A 157 24.92 -15.97 -7.07
CA TYR A 157 23.56 -15.53 -6.73
C TYR A 157 22.73 -16.67 -6.10
N THR A 158 22.94 -17.91 -6.54
CA THR A 158 22.28 -19.09 -5.96
C THR A 158 22.76 -19.33 -4.54
N THR A 159 24.07 -19.23 -4.26
CA THR A 159 24.63 -19.32 -2.91
C THR A 159 24.19 -18.17 -2.02
N LYS A 160 24.12 -16.94 -2.54
CA LYS A 160 23.52 -15.81 -1.81
C LYS A 160 22.05 -16.03 -1.49
N ALA A 161 21.28 -16.59 -2.42
CA ALA A 161 19.87 -16.91 -2.21
C ALA A 161 19.68 -18.02 -1.17
N LEU A 162 20.55 -19.04 -1.16
CA LEU A 162 20.55 -20.11 -0.16
C LEU A 162 20.94 -19.58 1.23
N ASN A 163 21.99 -18.76 1.32
CA ASN A 163 22.40 -18.13 2.59
C ASN A 163 21.34 -17.13 3.10
N TRP A 164 20.63 -16.46 2.17
CA TRP A 164 19.46 -15.64 2.52
C TRP A 164 18.30 -16.51 3.04
N ALA A 165 18.08 -17.70 2.45
CA ALA A 165 17.04 -18.63 2.90
C ALA A 165 17.36 -19.23 4.29
N GLU A 166 18.62 -19.47 4.61
CA GLU A 166 19.04 -19.92 5.96
C GLU A 166 18.88 -18.80 7.00
N GLY A 167 19.22 -17.54 6.65
CA GLY A 167 18.98 -16.37 7.49
C GLY A 167 17.48 -16.03 7.63
N ALA A 168 16.66 -16.41 6.66
CA ALA A 168 15.21 -16.21 6.68
C ALA A 168 14.51 -16.97 7.81
N GLY A 169 15.06 -18.07 8.30
CA GLY A 169 14.47 -18.84 9.40
C GLY A 169 14.27 -18.01 10.68
N LEU A 170 15.30 -17.29 11.13
CA LEU A 170 15.21 -16.41 12.30
C LEU A 170 14.33 -15.17 12.01
N ALA A 171 14.40 -14.64 10.80
CA ALA A 171 13.53 -13.53 10.38
C ALA A 171 12.06 -13.94 10.36
N VAL A 172 11.73 -15.17 9.92
CA VAL A 172 10.37 -15.72 9.95
C VAL A 172 9.87 -15.89 11.38
N VAL A 173 10.68 -16.39 12.30
CA VAL A 173 10.31 -16.52 13.73
C VAL A 173 10.02 -15.13 14.34
N SER A 174 10.87 -14.14 14.08
CA SER A 174 10.66 -12.77 14.54
C SER A 174 9.39 -12.15 13.92
N LEU A 175 9.14 -12.39 12.63
CA LEU A 175 7.95 -11.94 11.94
C LEU A 175 6.68 -12.57 12.53
N LEU A 176 6.71 -13.89 12.78
CA LEU A 176 5.58 -14.61 13.37
C LEU A 176 5.29 -14.12 14.80
N PHE A 177 6.33 -13.88 15.60
CA PHE A 177 6.15 -13.32 16.93
C PHE A 177 5.56 -11.91 16.91
N SER A 178 6.06 -11.04 16.02
CA SER A 178 5.52 -9.70 15.83
C SER A 178 4.08 -9.74 15.31
N ALA A 179 3.77 -10.62 14.37
CA ALA A 179 2.41 -10.83 13.87
C ALA A 179 1.47 -11.33 14.97
N LEU A 180 1.92 -12.27 15.81
CA LEU A 180 1.16 -12.76 16.96
C LEU A 180 0.84 -11.62 17.94
N LEU A 181 1.84 -10.79 18.27
CA LEU A 181 1.63 -9.62 19.14
C LEU A 181 0.61 -8.64 18.54
N VAL A 182 0.74 -8.32 17.25
CA VAL A 182 -0.21 -7.46 16.54
C VAL A 182 -1.62 -8.03 16.60
N VAL A 183 -1.79 -9.31 16.34
CA VAL A 183 -3.10 -9.98 16.40
C VAL A 183 -3.67 -9.94 17.82
N VAL A 184 -2.88 -10.28 18.83
CA VAL A 184 -3.33 -10.26 20.23
C VAL A 184 -3.76 -8.84 20.64
N VAL A 185 -2.91 -7.84 20.41
CA VAL A 185 -3.21 -6.44 20.74
C VAL A 185 -4.45 -5.95 19.98
N SER A 186 -4.55 -6.28 18.70
CA SER A 186 -5.68 -5.91 17.86
C SER A 186 -7.00 -6.57 18.33
N ILE A 187 -6.97 -7.83 18.76
CA ILE A 187 -8.13 -8.50 19.36
C ILE A 187 -8.58 -7.78 20.65
N TYR A 188 -7.63 -7.46 21.55
CA TYR A 188 -7.95 -6.72 22.77
C TYR A 188 -8.56 -5.35 22.43
N MET A 189 -7.96 -4.60 21.53
CA MET A 189 -8.50 -3.32 21.07
C MET A 189 -9.91 -3.46 20.49
N LEU A 190 -10.13 -4.51 19.70
CA LEU A 190 -11.42 -4.74 19.05
C LEU A 190 -12.50 -5.15 20.09
N LEU A 191 -12.14 -5.93 21.11
CA LEU A 191 -13.04 -6.26 22.21
C LEU A 191 -13.42 -5.01 23.02
N ASP A 192 -12.46 -4.14 23.32
CA ASP A 192 -12.66 -2.91 24.10
C ASP A 192 -13.09 -1.70 23.25
N MET A 193 -13.29 -1.86 21.94
CA MET A 193 -13.68 -0.77 21.04
C MET A 193 -14.92 0.01 21.49
N PRO A 194 -16.00 -0.61 22.05
CA PRO A 194 -17.15 0.15 22.54
C PRO A 194 -16.79 1.07 23.71
N ARG A 195 -15.93 0.61 24.62
CA ARG A 195 -15.45 1.42 25.75
C ARG A 195 -14.56 2.55 25.26
N LEU A 196 -13.68 2.26 24.32
CA LEU A 196 -12.82 3.26 23.67
C LEU A 196 -13.66 4.34 22.99
N LYS A 197 -14.64 3.95 22.14
CA LYS A 197 -15.58 4.89 21.52
C LYS A 197 -16.26 5.77 22.54
N SER A 198 -16.91 5.19 23.54
CA SER A 198 -17.64 5.96 24.56
C SER A 198 -16.73 6.89 25.38
N SER A 199 -15.46 6.52 25.57
CA SER A 199 -14.48 7.35 26.27
C SER A 199 -14.02 8.52 25.42
N VAL A 200 -13.76 8.28 24.14
CA VAL A 200 -13.39 9.32 23.17
C VAL A 200 -14.56 10.28 22.94
N ASP A 201 -15.77 9.77 22.73
CA ASP A 201 -16.96 10.59 22.47
C ASP A 201 -17.35 11.46 23.68
N ARG A 202 -17.13 10.97 24.90
CA ARG A 202 -17.30 11.78 26.13
C ARG A 202 -16.27 12.89 26.25
N ARG A 203 -15.03 12.64 25.84
CA ARG A 203 -13.95 13.62 25.92
C ARG A 203 -13.98 14.61 24.76
N PHE A 204 -14.37 14.13 23.60
CA PHE A 204 -14.44 14.90 22.35
C PHE A 204 -15.80 14.66 21.68
N PRO A 205 -16.88 15.23 22.19
CA PRO A 205 -18.21 15.00 21.65
C PRO A 205 -18.29 15.47 20.19
N PRO A 206 -18.93 14.70 19.30
CA PRO A 206 -19.10 15.11 17.92
C PRO A 206 -19.96 16.37 17.84
N HIS A 207 -19.71 17.24 16.86
CA HIS A 207 -20.62 18.36 16.56
C HIS A 207 -21.98 17.84 16.09
N PRO A 208 -23.07 18.57 16.31
CA PRO A 208 -24.38 18.21 15.76
C PRO A 208 -24.29 18.00 14.24
N GLY A 209 -24.67 16.81 13.77
CA GLY A 209 -24.60 16.44 12.35
C GLY A 209 -23.22 15.94 11.85
N SER A 210 -22.21 15.86 12.71
CA SER A 210 -20.90 15.29 12.36
C SER A 210 -20.70 13.89 12.96
N GLU A 211 -19.88 13.08 12.29
CA GLU A 211 -19.57 11.74 12.76
C GLU A 211 -18.55 11.75 13.90
N PRO A 212 -18.65 10.80 14.85
CA PRO A 212 -17.66 10.58 15.90
C PRO A 212 -16.26 10.30 15.34
N LEU A 213 -15.21 10.70 16.07
CA LEU A 213 -13.82 10.57 15.63
C LEU A 213 -13.45 9.14 15.18
N ILE A 214 -13.79 8.14 16.02
CA ILE A 214 -13.43 6.75 15.71
C ILE A 214 -14.17 6.26 14.47
N GLU A 215 -15.41 6.68 14.25
CA GLU A 215 -16.17 6.30 13.05
C GLU A 215 -15.58 6.93 11.77
N ARG A 216 -15.15 8.18 11.84
CA ARG A 216 -14.43 8.84 10.73
C ARG A 216 -13.13 8.09 10.39
N MET A 217 -12.37 7.67 11.41
CA MET A 217 -11.14 6.88 11.19
C MET A 217 -11.45 5.51 10.57
N GLU A 218 -12.45 4.80 11.08
CA GLU A 218 -12.89 3.51 10.53
C GLU A 218 -13.29 3.63 9.05
N GLN A 219 -14.08 4.65 8.72
CA GLN A 219 -14.51 4.90 7.33
C GLN A 219 -13.35 5.27 6.42
N ALA A 220 -12.43 6.12 6.90
CA ALA A 220 -11.26 6.52 6.13
C ALA A 220 -10.38 5.30 5.79
N ILE A 221 -10.09 4.45 6.78
CA ILE A 221 -9.29 3.24 6.60
C ILE A 221 -10.01 2.23 5.70
N ALA A 222 -11.29 1.95 5.98
CA ALA A 222 -12.07 0.99 5.21
C ALA A 222 -12.23 1.41 3.76
N SER A 223 -12.47 2.71 3.50
CA SER A 223 -12.59 3.27 2.16
C SER A 223 -11.27 3.17 1.40
N TYR A 224 -10.14 3.48 2.07
CA TYR A 224 -8.82 3.32 1.48
C TYR A 224 -8.54 1.86 1.11
N VAL A 225 -8.67 0.93 2.07
CA VAL A 225 -8.36 -0.49 1.85
C VAL A 225 -9.26 -1.09 0.77
N LYS A 226 -10.55 -0.77 0.79
CA LYS A 226 -11.49 -1.20 -0.26
C LYS A 226 -11.09 -0.66 -1.63
N GLY A 227 -10.76 0.62 -1.72
CA GLY A 227 -10.30 1.25 -2.96
C GLY A 227 -9.02 0.61 -3.48
N GLN A 228 -8.03 0.37 -2.60
CA GLN A 228 -6.76 -0.23 -2.96
C GLN A 228 -6.89 -1.68 -3.43
N LEU A 229 -7.71 -2.48 -2.76
CA LEU A 229 -8.00 -3.85 -3.19
C LEU A 229 -8.72 -3.90 -4.54
N LEU A 230 -9.67 -2.99 -4.77
CA LEU A 230 -10.37 -2.89 -6.04
C LEU A 230 -9.42 -2.45 -7.17
N LEU A 231 -8.56 -1.46 -6.90
CA LEU A 231 -7.53 -1.00 -7.83
C LEU A 231 -6.59 -2.15 -8.20
N SER A 232 -6.06 -2.84 -7.20
CA SER A 232 -5.20 -4.02 -7.33
C SER A 232 -5.85 -5.13 -8.19
N LEU A 233 -7.14 -5.39 -7.98
CA LEU A 233 -7.89 -6.38 -8.77
C LEU A 233 -8.05 -5.92 -10.23
N ILE A 234 -8.40 -4.65 -10.47
CA ILE A 234 -8.57 -4.10 -11.82
C ILE A 234 -7.24 -4.14 -12.57
N ILE A 235 -6.16 -3.64 -11.96
CA ILE A 235 -4.84 -3.59 -12.61
C ILE A 235 -4.28 -5.00 -12.83
N GLY A 236 -4.41 -5.89 -11.85
CA GLY A 236 -4.01 -7.29 -11.99
C GLY A 236 -4.75 -8.00 -13.12
N THR A 237 -6.08 -7.83 -13.19
CA THR A 237 -6.91 -8.42 -14.24
C THR A 237 -6.59 -7.82 -15.61
N SER A 238 -6.46 -6.50 -15.71
CA SER A 238 -6.12 -5.79 -16.96
C SER A 238 -4.74 -6.23 -17.48
N SER A 239 -3.76 -6.34 -16.58
CA SER A 239 -2.40 -6.81 -16.92
C SER A 239 -2.41 -8.26 -17.41
N GLY A 240 -3.11 -9.14 -16.69
CA GLY A 240 -3.26 -10.54 -17.09
C GLY A 240 -3.93 -10.68 -18.45
N LEU A 241 -5.07 -10.01 -18.65
CA LEU A 241 -5.79 -10.02 -19.92
C LEU A 241 -4.94 -9.43 -21.05
N GLY A 242 -4.26 -8.32 -20.83
CA GLY A 242 -3.39 -7.71 -21.82
C GLY A 242 -2.26 -8.64 -22.28
N VAL A 243 -1.57 -9.27 -21.32
CA VAL A 243 -0.51 -10.26 -21.62
C VAL A 243 -1.10 -11.48 -22.35
N TRP A 244 -2.29 -11.94 -21.98
CA TRP A 244 -2.96 -13.04 -22.65
C TRP A 244 -3.31 -12.69 -24.11
N ILE A 245 -3.82 -11.48 -24.37
CA ILE A 245 -4.11 -10.99 -25.73
C ILE A 245 -2.82 -10.89 -26.54
N LEU A 246 -1.74 -10.32 -26.00
CA LEU A 246 -0.44 -10.32 -26.68
C LEU A 246 0.06 -11.73 -27.00
N GLY A 247 -0.25 -12.70 -26.15
CA GLY A 247 0.02 -14.10 -26.41
C GLY A 247 -0.78 -14.67 -27.57
N MET A 248 -2.07 -14.33 -27.67
CA MET A 248 -2.96 -14.77 -28.75
C MET A 248 -2.60 -14.17 -30.11
N THR A 249 -2.22 -12.90 -30.13
CA THR A 249 -1.82 -12.19 -31.36
C THR A 249 -0.43 -12.57 -31.86
N GLY A 250 0.30 -13.38 -31.10
CA GLY A 250 1.70 -13.74 -31.43
C GLY A 250 2.71 -12.63 -31.13
N ALA A 251 2.25 -11.47 -30.64
CA ALA A 251 3.15 -10.36 -30.26
C ALA A 251 4.04 -10.72 -29.06
N LEU A 252 3.57 -11.60 -28.17
CA LEU A 252 4.35 -12.20 -27.10
C LEU A 252 4.22 -13.73 -27.13
N PRO A 253 5.14 -14.45 -27.76
CA PRO A 253 5.11 -15.90 -27.79
C PRO A 253 5.03 -16.48 -26.38
N HIS A 254 4.13 -17.44 -26.19
CA HIS A 254 3.81 -18.05 -24.89
C HIS A 254 3.21 -17.11 -23.81
N GLY A 255 2.89 -15.85 -24.16
CA GLY A 255 2.30 -14.89 -23.21
C GLY A 255 1.07 -15.42 -22.49
N GLY A 256 0.20 -16.17 -23.17
CA GLY A 256 -0.98 -16.79 -22.57
C GLY A 256 -0.68 -17.72 -21.38
N LYS A 257 0.47 -18.41 -21.37
CA LYS A 257 0.90 -19.27 -20.25
C LYS A 257 1.24 -18.49 -18.98
N TYR A 258 1.76 -17.29 -19.13
CA TYR A 258 2.25 -16.44 -18.02
C TYR A 258 1.28 -15.32 -17.68
N ALA A 259 0.16 -15.22 -18.39
CA ALA A 259 -0.83 -14.18 -18.20
C ALA A 259 -1.33 -14.09 -16.74
N LEU A 260 -1.66 -15.23 -16.14
CA LEU A 260 -2.09 -15.29 -14.75
C LEU A 260 -0.98 -14.86 -13.78
N LEU A 261 0.27 -15.28 -14.02
CA LEU A 261 1.41 -14.89 -13.17
C LEU A 261 1.63 -13.38 -13.21
N PHE A 262 1.74 -12.83 -14.42
CA PHE A 262 2.03 -11.41 -14.58
C PHE A 262 0.86 -10.53 -14.12
N GLY A 263 -0.38 -11.00 -14.30
CA GLY A 263 -1.57 -10.35 -13.75
C GLY A 263 -1.60 -10.39 -12.22
N ALA A 264 -1.37 -11.55 -11.62
CA ALA A 264 -1.30 -11.69 -10.15
C ALA A 264 -0.15 -10.87 -9.56
N TRP A 265 1.02 -10.89 -10.19
CA TRP A 265 2.16 -10.08 -9.79
C TRP A 265 1.83 -8.58 -9.85
N ALA A 266 1.28 -8.09 -10.96
CA ALA A 266 0.87 -6.70 -11.10
C ALA A 266 -0.17 -6.31 -10.04
N GLY A 267 -1.18 -7.16 -9.78
CA GLY A 267 -2.16 -6.91 -8.73
C GLY A 267 -1.57 -6.85 -7.33
N VAL A 268 -0.60 -7.70 -7.00
CA VAL A 268 0.06 -7.67 -5.68
C VAL A 268 0.97 -6.46 -5.52
N THR A 269 1.76 -6.14 -6.55
CA THR A 269 2.64 -4.98 -6.50
C THR A 269 1.86 -3.67 -6.45
N GLU A 270 0.66 -3.64 -7.02
CA GLU A 270 -0.26 -2.50 -7.00
C GLU A 270 -0.70 -2.10 -5.58
N LEU A 271 -0.58 -3.00 -4.59
CA LEU A 271 -0.79 -2.65 -3.18
C LEU A 271 0.17 -1.55 -2.68
N ILE A 272 1.27 -1.30 -3.39
CA ILE A 272 2.22 -0.23 -3.12
C ILE A 272 1.98 0.91 -4.12
N PRO A 273 1.29 1.99 -3.72
CA PRO A 273 1.01 3.10 -4.63
C PRO A 273 2.29 3.73 -5.20
N TYR A 274 2.21 4.21 -6.43
CA TYR A 274 3.29 4.82 -7.22
C TYR A 274 4.45 3.87 -7.61
N VAL A 275 4.80 2.92 -6.76
CA VAL A 275 5.89 1.96 -7.01
C VAL A 275 5.36 0.69 -7.67
N GLY A 276 4.12 0.31 -7.29
CA GLY A 276 3.44 -0.89 -7.77
C GLY A 276 3.41 -1.04 -9.29
N PRO A 277 2.95 -0.05 -10.04
CA PRO A 277 2.90 -0.11 -11.50
C PRO A 277 4.25 -0.42 -12.16
N TRP A 278 5.33 0.17 -11.66
CA TRP A 278 6.69 -0.08 -12.15
C TRP A 278 7.17 -1.49 -11.82
N LEU A 279 6.97 -1.92 -10.58
CA LEU A 279 7.30 -3.29 -10.14
C LEU A 279 6.45 -4.33 -10.87
N GLY A 280 5.19 -4.00 -11.17
CA GLY A 280 4.26 -4.85 -11.90
C GLY A 280 4.70 -5.07 -13.34
N ALA A 281 5.18 -4.02 -14.01
CA ALA A 281 5.64 -4.07 -15.40
C ALA A 281 7.01 -4.74 -15.56
N PHE A 282 7.88 -4.69 -14.54
CA PHE A 282 9.27 -5.12 -14.64
C PHE A 282 9.44 -6.60 -15.07
N PRO A 283 8.82 -7.60 -14.40
CA PRO A 283 9.01 -9.01 -14.77
C PRO A 283 8.49 -9.35 -16.18
N PRO A 284 7.30 -8.93 -16.63
CA PRO A 284 6.83 -9.25 -17.98
C PRO A 284 7.65 -8.57 -19.08
N VAL A 285 8.11 -7.32 -18.85
CA VAL A 285 9.01 -6.63 -19.80
C VAL A 285 10.36 -7.34 -19.87
N LEU A 286 10.93 -7.71 -18.72
CA LEU A 286 12.19 -8.46 -18.68
C LEU A 286 12.07 -9.82 -19.35
N TYR A 287 10.98 -10.56 -19.09
CA TYR A 287 10.70 -11.83 -19.75
C TYR A 287 10.64 -11.67 -21.27
N ALA A 288 9.91 -10.66 -21.74
CA ALA A 288 9.78 -10.39 -23.18
C ALA A 288 11.14 -10.00 -23.79
N LEU A 289 11.93 -9.17 -23.10
CA LEU A 289 13.24 -8.74 -23.55
C LEU A 289 14.22 -9.91 -23.74
N VAL A 290 14.21 -10.87 -22.79
CA VAL A 290 15.10 -12.05 -22.84
C VAL A 290 14.64 -13.06 -23.89
N THR A 291 13.32 -13.29 -24.03
CA THR A 291 12.81 -14.35 -24.91
C THR A 291 12.59 -13.90 -26.35
N HIS A 292 12.08 -12.69 -26.53
CA HIS A 292 11.77 -12.09 -27.83
C HIS A 292 11.88 -10.55 -27.73
N PRO A 293 13.05 -9.95 -28.02
CA PRO A 293 13.31 -8.52 -27.79
C PRO A 293 12.29 -7.56 -28.41
N ILE A 294 11.74 -7.88 -29.57
CA ILE A 294 10.69 -7.07 -30.22
C ILE A 294 9.39 -7.11 -29.42
N SER A 295 9.09 -8.24 -28.75
CA SER A 295 7.92 -8.38 -27.89
C SER A 295 7.99 -7.48 -26.65
N ALA A 296 9.21 -7.13 -26.19
CA ALA A 296 9.39 -6.21 -25.08
C ALA A 296 8.78 -4.83 -25.35
N LEU A 297 8.83 -4.36 -26.61
CA LEU A 297 8.18 -3.12 -27.01
C LEU A 297 6.67 -3.19 -26.82
N TRP A 298 6.04 -4.30 -27.28
CA TRP A 298 4.59 -4.48 -27.15
C TRP A 298 4.14 -4.61 -25.70
N VAL A 299 4.91 -5.33 -24.88
CA VAL A 299 4.65 -5.46 -23.44
C VAL A 299 4.83 -4.11 -22.75
N ALA A 300 5.89 -3.35 -23.06
CA ALA A 300 6.09 -2.01 -22.50
C ALA A 300 4.95 -1.06 -22.87
N LEU A 301 4.50 -1.07 -24.13
CA LEU A 301 3.35 -0.27 -24.58
C LEU A 301 2.06 -0.68 -23.88
N LEU A 302 1.83 -1.98 -23.66
CA LEU A 302 0.69 -2.47 -22.90
C LEU A 302 0.68 -1.90 -21.48
N TYR A 303 1.80 -2.03 -20.74
CA TYR A 303 1.89 -1.53 -19.37
C TYR A 303 1.83 -0.01 -19.28
N LEU A 304 2.41 0.71 -20.25
CA LEU A 304 2.24 2.16 -20.36
C LEU A 304 0.77 2.53 -20.60
N GLY A 305 0.07 1.80 -21.45
CA GLY A 305 -1.37 1.99 -21.68
C GLY A 305 -2.19 1.73 -20.41
N ILE A 306 -1.93 0.63 -19.69
CA ILE A 306 -2.59 0.32 -18.41
C ILE A 306 -2.33 1.44 -17.40
N GLN A 307 -1.09 1.93 -17.28
CA GLN A 307 -0.71 3.01 -16.36
C GLN A 307 -1.40 4.33 -16.70
N GLN A 308 -1.57 4.65 -17.99
CA GLN A 308 -2.34 5.84 -18.41
C GLN A 308 -3.83 5.69 -18.05
N LEU A 309 -4.42 4.52 -18.30
CA LEU A 309 -5.80 4.23 -17.91
C LEU A 309 -5.98 4.26 -16.40
N GLU A 310 -5.04 3.70 -15.64
CA GLU A 310 -5.02 3.75 -14.20
C GLU A 310 -5.07 5.19 -13.68
N GLY A 311 -4.10 6.02 -14.07
CA GLY A 311 -3.99 7.40 -13.57
C GLY A 311 -5.16 8.31 -13.96
N HIS A 312 -5.73 8.15 -15.16
CA HIS A 312 -6.75 9.04 -15.69
C HIS A 312 -8.19 8.54 -15.47
N LEU A 313 -8.41 7.24 -15.42
CA LEU A 313 -9.75 6.66 -15.32
C LEU A 313 -9.97 5.86 -14.02
N VAL A 314 -9.07 4.94 -13.70
CA VAL A 314 -9.31 3.98 -12.61
C VAL A 314 -9.16 4.65 -11.25
N VAL A 315 -8.03 5.31 -11.00
CA VAL A 315 -7.75 5.98 -9.70
C VAL A 315 -8.80 7.04 -9.37
N PRO A 316 -9.19 7.98 -10.26
CA PRO A 316 -10.24 8.96 -9.97
C PRO A 316 -11.60 8.34 -9.65
N ASN A 317 -11.97 7.25 -10.33
CA ASN A 317 -13.25 6.58 -10.14
C ASN A 317 -13.29 5.67 -8.91
N VAL A 318 -12.19 4.96 -8.63
CA VAL A 318 -12.10 3.99 -7.52
C VAL A 318 -11.75 4.67 -6.21
N MET A 319 -10.70 5.49 -6.21
CA MET A 319 -10.20 6.17 -5.02
C MET A 319 -10.95 7.49 -4.76
N GLY A 320 -11.44 8.14 -5.79
CA GLY A 320 -12.35 9.30 -5.76
C GLY A 320 -11.98 10.34 -4.70
N ARG A 321 -12.91 10.52 -3.76
CA ARG A 321 -12.76 11.45 -2.64
C ARG A 321 -12.02 10.87 -1.44
N SER A 322 -11.69 9.58 -1.44
CA SER A 322 -11.15 8.86 -0.28
C SER A 322 -9.71 9.27 0.07
N LEU A 323 -8.91 9.64 -0.93
CA LEU A 323 -7.51 10.05 -0.75
C LEU A 323 -7.30 11.50 -1.19
N ARG A 324 -7.86 12.47 -0.45
CA ARG A 324 -7.52 13.89 -0.64
C ARG A 324 -6.18 14.25 0.07
N LEU A 325 -5.19 13.36 0.02
CA LEU A 325 -3.86 13.60 0.57
C LEU A 325 -3.00 14.31 -0.46
N HIS A 326 -2.20 15.26 0.00
CA HIS A 326 -1.21 15.90 -0.87
C HIS A 326 -0.17 14.86 -1.31
N PRO A 327 0.24 14.79 -2.60
CA PRO A 327 1.20 13.79 -3.08
C PRO A 327 2.49 13.73 -2.28
N LEU A 328 3.02 14.87 -1.83
CA LEU A 328 4.21 14.93 -0.99
C LEU A 328 4.03 14.19 0.35
N LEU A 329 2.84 14.28 0.95
CA LEU A 329 2.55 13.58 2.20
C LEU A 329 2.51 12.06 1.98
N VAL A 330 2.01 11.63 0.84
CA VAL A 330 2.01 10.20 0.44
C VAL A 330 3.44 9.70 0.27
N ILE A 331 4.27 10.43 -0.50
CA ILE A 331 5.68 10.07 -0.71
C ILE A 331 6.42 10.05 0.63
N PHE A 332 6.24 11.07 1.45
CA PHE A 332 6.84 11.13 2.79
C PHE A 332 6.41 9.95 3.66
N GLY A 333 5.12 9.61 3.67
CA GLY A 333 4.61 8.48 4.44
C GLY A 333 5.18 7.14 3.98
N LEU A 334 5.31 6.92 2.66
CA LEU A 334 5.92 5.72 2.10
C LEU A 334 7.40 5.61 2.49
N LEU A 335 8.16 6.71 2.37
CA LEU A 335 9.59 6.75 2.75
C LEU A 335 9.77 6.54 4.25
N ALA A 336 8.99 7.23 5.08
CA ALA A 336 9.02 7.07 6.52
C ALA A 336 8.63 5.63 6.95
N GLY A 337 7.59 5.07 6.33
CA GLY A 337 7.19 3.69 6.55
C GLY A 337 8.29 2.69 6.17
N ALA A 338 8.94 2.92 5.02
CA ALA A 338 10.06 2.12 4.56
C ALA A 338 11.25 2.14 5.54
N GLU A 339 11.58 3.33 6.05
CA GLU A 339 12.70 3.52 6.98
C GLU A 339 12.43 2.89 8.35
N ILE A 340 11.20 2.99 8.85
CA ILE A 340 10.86 2.49 10.20
C ILE A 340 10.74 0.97 10.21
N TYR A 341 10.10 0.37 9.20
CA TYR A 341 9.74 -1.05 9.24
C TYR A 341 9.84 -1.77 7.88
N GLY A 342 10.57 -1.20 6.92
CA GLY A 342 10.75 -1.80 5.60
C GLY A 342 9.45 -1.97 4.84
N PHE A 343 9.31 -3.10 4.16
CA PHE A 343 8.14 -3.39 3.32
C PHE A 343 6.78 -3.37 4.07
N PRO A 344 6.62 -3.96 5.27
CA PRO A 344 5.39 -3.81 6.05
C PRO A 344 5.06 -2.35 6.37
N GLY A 345 6.06 -1.52 6.65
CA GLY A 345 5.88 -0.10 6.92
C GLY A 345 5.33 0.66 5.71
N ILE A 346 5.78 0.33 4.51
CA ILE A 346 5.25 0.90 3.27
C ILE A 346 3.75 0.60 3.13
N LEU A 347 3.34 -0.66 3.32
CA LEU A 347 1.94 -1.09 3.16
C LEU A 347 0.99 -0.41 4.17
N VAL A 348 1.47 -0.19 5.39
CA VAL A 348 0.66 0.37 6.49
C VAL A 348 0.64 1.90 6.47
N SER A 349 1.61 2.55 5.82
CA SER A 349 1.79 4.01 5.86
C SER A 349 0.56 4.78 5.36
N LEU A 350 -0.03 4.38 4.25
CA LEU A 350 -1.16 5.10 3.67
C LEU A 350 -2.48 4.93 4.43
N PRO A 351 -2.86 3.73 4.91
CA PRO A 351 -3.98 3.63 5.84
C PRO A 351 -3.78 4.46 7.11
N LEU A 352 -2.56 4.53 7.66
CA LEU A 352 -2.25 5.39 8.80
C LEU A 352 -2.38 6.88 8.45
N LEU A 353 -1.93 7.30 7.29
CA LEU A 353 -2.12 8.68 6.83
C LEU A 353 -3.60 9.01 6.63
N ALA A 354 -4.40 8.08 6.12
CA ALA A 354 -5.85 8.26 5.98
C ALA A 354 -6.53 8.44 7.36
N ALA A 355 -6.16 7.61 8.34
CA ALA A 355 -6.62 7.75 9.72
C ALA A 355 -6.14 9.05 10.37
N GLY A 356 -4.86 9.39 10.21
CA GLY A 356 -4.26 10.62 10.71
C GLY A 356 -4.92 11.87 10.14
N ARG A 357 -5.28 11.84 8.86
CA ARG A 357 -6.08 12.90 8.24
C ARG A 357 -7.46 13.04 8.87
N ALA A 358 -8.18 11.93 9.09
CA ALA A 358 -9.48 11.95 9.74
C ALA A 358 -9.40 12.57 11.15
N VAL A 359 -8.31 12.26 11.89
CA VAL A 359 -8.01 12.88 13.18
C VAL A 359 -7.75 14.39 13.01
N TRP A 360 -6.91 14.77 12.06
CA TRP A 360 -6.60 16.18 11.79
C TRP A 360 -7.86 16.98 11.43
N GLU A 361 -8.69 16.49 10.51
CA GLU A 361 -9.94 17.16 10.11
C GLU A 361 -10.89 17.32 11.30
N PHE A 362 -11.01 16.28 12.14
CA PHE A 362 -11.83 16.33 13.34
C PHE A 362 -11.38 17.42 14.33
N PHE A 363 -10.08 17.58 14.54
CA PHE A 363 -9.55 18.61 15.43
C PHE A 363 -9.49 19.99 14.78
N ALA A 364 -9.19 20.07 13.49
CA ALA A 364 -9.15 21.32 12.75
C ALA A 364 -10.51 22.05 12.75
N GLU A 365 -11.61 21.30 12.74
CA GLU A 365 -12.97 21.87 12.90
C GLU A 365 -13.19 22.52 14.29
N ARG A 366 -12.36 22.20 15.29
CA ARG A 366 -12.52 22.60 16.70
C ARG A 366 -11.48 23.58 17.20
N LEU A 367 -10.32 23.65 16.53
CA LEU A 367 -9.21 24.50 16.95
C LEU A 367 -9.32 25.86 16.25
N GLN A 368 -9.36 26.91 17.02
CA GLN A 368 -9.17 28.26 16.52
C GLN A 368 -7.85 28.80 17.06
N LEU A 369 -6.94 29.09 16.14
CA LEU A 369 -5.70 29.77 16.49
C LEU A 369 -5.98 31.26 16.68
N GLN A 370 -5.53 31.84 17.79
CA GLN A 370 -5.59 33.26 18.01
C GLN A 370 -4.80 34.00 16.93
N LYS A 371 -5.42 34.96 16.26
CA LYS A 371 -4.75 35.76 15.23
C LYS A 371 -3.61 36.58 15.82
N TRP A 372 -2.47 36.62 15.13
CA TRP A 372 -1.28 37.38 15.59
C TRP A 372 -1.50 38.89 15.70
N ASP A 373 -2.42 39.45 14.87
CA ASP A 373 -2.71 40.89 14.76
C ASP A 373 -3.88 41.37 15.63
N SER A 374 -4.49 40.50 16.45
CA SER A 374 -5.59 40.91 17.29
C SER A 374 -5.09 41.37 18.66
N ASP A 375 -4.65 42.62 18.78
CA ASP A 375 -4.55 43.32 20.06
C ASP A 375 -5.94 43.71 20.64
N ALA A 376 -7.01 43.26 20.02
CA ALA A 376 -8.34 43.47 20.55
C ALA A 376 -8.55 42.57 21.78
N PRO A 377 -8.85 43.13 22.94
CA PRO A 377 -9.24 42.35 24.09
C PRO A 377 -10.43 41.51 23.68
N VAL A 378 -10.40 40.21 24.04
CA VAL A 378 -11.53 39.29 23.86
C VAL A 378 -12.76 40.00 24.41
N ALA A 379 -13.69 40.36 23.51
CA ALA A 379 -14.99 40.86 23.95
C ALA A 379 -15.65 39.69 24.66
N VAL A 380 -15.59 39.66 25.96
CA VAL A 380 -16.44 38.82 26.78
C VAL A 380 -17.84 39.35 26.50
N ASP A 381 -18.64 38.64 25.73
CA ASP A 381 -20.08 38.86 25.65
C ASP A 381 -20.63 38.59 27.06
N VAL A 382 -20.56 39.60 27.89
CA VAL A 382 -21.30 39.64 29.14
C VAL A 382 -22.74 39.90 28.71
N GLU A 383 -23.51 38.83 28.60
CA GLU A 383 -24.95 38.90 28.45
C GLU A 383 -25.47 39.66 29.69
N ILE A 384 -25.66 40.98 29.49
CA ILE A 384 -26.28 41.82 30.51
C ILE A 384 -27.75 41.35 30.57
N VAL A 385 -28.04 40.46 31.51
CA VAL A 385 -29.43 40.12 31.89
C VAL A 385 -30.05 41.43 32.41
N PRO A 386 -31.05 41.99 31.73
CA PRO A 386 -31.71 43.19 32.23
C PRO A 386 -32.32 42.88 33.60
N PRO A 387 -32.25 43.83 34.54
CA PRO A 387 -32.84 43.63 35.85
C PRO A 387 -34.34 43.35 35.69
N GLU A 388 -34.83 42.29 36.37
CA GLU A 388 -36.25 41.98 36.43
C GLU A 388 -37.00 43.22 36.89
N SER A 389 -37.98 43.65 36.09
CA SER A 389 -38.89 44.72 36.46
C SER A 389 -39.64 44.34 37.77
N PRO A 390 -39.74 45.27 38.73
CA PRO A 390 -40.42 44.97 39.98
C PRO A 390 -41.86 44.59 39.73
N PRO A 391 -42.45 43.69 40.54
CA PRO A 391 -43.84 43.27 40.38
C PRO A 391 -44.80 44.49 40.55
N VAL A 392 -45.68 44.66 39.60
CA VAL A 392 -46.77 45.64 39.67
C VAL A 392 -47.72 45.17 40.75
N VAL A 393 -47.77 45.91 41.87
CA VAL A 393 -48.71 45.74 42.93
C VAL A 393 -50.01 46.43 42.49
N THR A 394 -51.04 45.64 42.24
CA THR A 394 -52.47 46.08 42.21
C THR A 394 -53.23 45.60 43.36
#